data_9a70f1bccb33b49521654450fad14cde
#
_entry.id   9a70f1bccb33b49521654450fad14cde
#
_cell.length_a   1.000
_cell.length_b   1.000
_cell.length_c   1.000
_cell.angle_alpha   90.00
_cell.angle_beta   90.00
_cell.angle_gamma   90.00
#
_symmetry.space_group_name_H-M   'P 1'
#
loop_
_entity.id
_entity.type
_entity.pdbx_description
1 polymer ?
#
loop_
_entity_poly.entity_id
_entity_poly.type
_entity_poly.pdbx_seq_one_letter_code
_entity_poly.pdbx_strand_id
1 'polypeptide(L)'
;DVMSHVYAYGVQCPNAKGIIHLGATSCYVGDNTDIIVMTEALKLVRSKLVNVIAELSSFAMKYKDLPTLAFTHFQPAQPTTVGKRATLWLHDLMLDLEDLDYVISTMKLLGSKGTTGTQASFLELFNGDHETIRKIDGKIAEKMGFDACYPVSGQTYSRKIDSRVLNVLSGIAQSAHKFSNDIRLLQHLKEIEEPFEKHQIGSSAMAYKRNPMRSERIASLANYVMSDTMNPALVASTQWFERTLDDSANKRLSVPEGFLAIDGILDLYLNVVDGLVVYPKVIEAHLMRELPFMATENIMMD
;
A
#
# COMPACT_ATOMS: atom_id res chain seq x y z
N ASP A 1 14.55 -24.68 -8.34
CA ASP A 1 14.51 -23.29 -7.88
C ASP A 1 15.78 -22.91 -7.09
N VAL A 2 15.77 -22.77 -5.76
CA VAL A 2 16.95 -22.34 -5.00
C VAL A 2 18.16 -23.25 -5.24
N MET A 3 18.00 -24.56 -5.27
CA MET A 3 19.11 -25.48 -5.51
C MET A 3 19.69 -25.39 -6.92
N SER A 4 18.88 -25.02 -7.92
CA SER A 4 19.35 -24.73 -9.27
C SER A 4 20.23 -23.47 -9.30
N HIS A 5 19.86 -22.43 -8.54
CA HIS A 5 20.68 -21.22 -8.38
C HIS A 5 21.98 -21.52 -7.63
N VAL A 6 21.93 -22.30 -6.55
CA VAL A 6 23.13 -22.76 -5.81
C VAL A 6 24.09 -23.52 -6.73
N TYR A 7 23.54 -24.41 -7.57
CA TYR A 7 24.32 -25.15 -8.55
C TYR A 7 24.99 -24.21 -9.58
N ALA A 8 24.20 -23.33 -10.19
CA ALA A 8 24.70 -22.39 -11.20
C ALA A 8 25.78 -21.46 -10.63
N TYR A 9 25.59 -20.98 -9.40
CA TYR A 9 26.58 -20.18 -8.70
C TYR A 9 27.88 -21.00 -8.45
N GLY A 10 27.73 -22.24 -7.97
CA GLY A 10 28.85 -23.13 -7.68
C GLY A 10 29.70 -23.48 -8.94
N VAL A 11 29.07 -23.51 -10.11
CA VAL A 11 29.81 -23.69 -11.39
C VAL A 11 30.72 -22.51 -11.67
N GLN A 12 30.26 -21.28 -11.39
CA GLN A 12 31.07 -20.07 -11.61
C GLN A 12 32.03 -19.75 -10.47
N CYS A 13 31.72 -20.22 -9.25
CA CYS A 13 32.53 -20.03 -8.06
C CYS A 13 32.86 -21.37 -7.40
N PRO A 14 33.78 -22.18 -7.97
CA PRO A 14 34.06 -23.54 -7.45
C PRO A 14 34.49 -23.58 -5.99
N ASN A 15 35.22 -22.56 -5.54
CA ASN A 15 35.69 -22.44 -4.16
C ASN A 15 34.55 -22.24 -3.14
N ALA A 16 33.42 -21.68 -3.54
CA ALA A 16 32.25 -21.47 -2.71
C ALA A 16 31.25 -22.64 -2.78
N LYS A 17 31.36 -23.51 -3.78
CA LYS A 17 30.40 -24.57 -4.07
C LYS A 17 30.04 -25.44 -2.87
N GLY A 18 31.03 -25.76 -2.03
CA GLY A 18 30.85 -26.65 -0.88
C GLY A 18 30.25 -25.97 0.37
N ILE A 19 30.23 -24.65 0.42
CA ILE A 19 29.86 -23.90 1.62
C ILE A 19 28.67 -22.95 1.44
N ILE A 20 28.30 -22.60 0.20
CA ILE A 20 27.32 -21.54 -0.08
C ILE A 20 25.95 -21.80 0.49
N HIS A 21 25.56 -23.07 0.68
CA HIS A 21 24.25 -23.46 1.23
C HIS A 21 24.37 -24.32 2.48
N LEU A 22 25.55 -24.39 3.08
CA LEU A 22 25.83 -25.24 4.23
C LEU A 22 25.01 -24.81 5.47
N GLY A 23 24.26 -25.74 6.07
CA GLY A 23 23.39 -25.49 7.21
C GLY A 23 22.12 -24.70 6.91
N ALA A 24 21.95 -24.19 5.69
CA ALA A 24 20.79 -23.41 5.29
C ALA A 24 19.71 -24.29 4.64
N THR A 25 18.50 -23.71 4.53
CA THR A 25 17.40 -24.26 3.73
C THR A 25 17.06 -23.29 2.60
N SER A 26 16.21 -23.72 1.64
CA SER A 26 15.75 -22.82 0.57
C SER A 26 15.00 -21.59 1.11
N CYS A 27 14.37 -21.68 2.28
CA CYS A 27 13.70 -20.55 2.91
C CYS A 27 14.69 -19.49 3.44
N TYR A 28 15.95 -19.84 3.71
CA TYR A 28 16.98 -18.84 3.99
C TYR A 28 17.11 -17.84 2.82
N VAL A 29 17.13 -18.33 1.60
CA VAL A 29 17.21 -17.49 0.41
C VAL A 29 15.87 -16.82 0.14
N GLY A 30 14.79 -17.60 0.01
CA GLY A 30 13.49 -17.09 -0.41
C GLY A 30 12.89 -16.08 0.59
N ASP A 31 12.85 -16.42 1.86
CA ASP A 31 12.18 -15.60 2.87
C ASP A 31 12.96 -14.30 3.19
N ASN A 32 14.29 -14.36 3.28
CA ASN A 32 15.06 -13.12 3.44
C ASN A 32 14.94 -12.23 2.21
N THR A 33 14.96 -12.79 1.00
CA THR A 33 14.74 -12.03 -0.24
C THR A 33 13.36 -11.39 -0.27
N ASP A 34 12.31 -12.12 0.10
CA ASP A 34 10.95 -11.59 0.16
C ASP A 34 10.85 -10.39 1.11
N ILE A 35 11.45 -10.46 2.29
CA ILE A 35 11.50 -9.33 3.24
C ILE A 35 12.23 -8.13 2.65
N ILE A 36 13.39 -8.34 2.02
CA ILE A 36 14.17 -7.26 1.39
C ILE A 36 13.33 -6.58 0.30
N VAL A 37 12.77 -7.37 -0.62
CA VAL A 37 12.00 -6.85 -1.75
C VAL A 37 10.71 -6.16 -1.28
N MET A 38 9.98 -6.74 -0.32
CA MET A 38 8.79 -6.09 0.25
C MET A 38 9.14 -4.78 0.95
N THR A 39 10.25 -4.73 1.67
CA THR A 39 10.69 -3.51 2.36
C THR A 39 11.01 -2.39 1.36
N GLU A 40 11.72 -2.70 0.29
CA GLU A 40 12.01 -1.72 -0.77
C GLU A 40 10.74 -1.29 -1.51
N ALA A 41 9.83 -2.21 -1.78
CA ALA A 41 8.54 -1.91 -2.39
C ALA A 41 7.67 -1.00 -1.48
N LEU A 42 7.64 -1.25 -0.16
CA LEU A 42 6.96 -0.38 0.81
C LEU A 42 7.56 1.03 0.83
N LYS A 43 8.88 1.17 0.75
CA LYS A 43 9.55 2.48 0.64
C LYS A 43 9.17 3.22 -0.64
N LEU A 44 9.05 2.51 -1.77
CA LEU A 44 8.58 3.09 -3.02
C LEU A 44 7.13 3.57 -2.91
N VAL A 45 6.24 2.74 -2.35
CA VAL A 45 4.84 3.11 -2.08
C VAL A 45 4.78 4.34 -1.18
N ARG A 46 5.60 4.37 -0.11
CA ARG A 46 5.71 5.54 0.78
C ARG A 46 6.06 6.82 0.02
N SER A 47 7.07 6.76 -0.84
CA SER A 47 7.49 7.92 -1.64
C SER A 47 6.35 8.45 -2.51
N LYS A 48 5.62 7.56 -3.19
CA LYS A 48 4.46 7.93 -4.01
C LYS A 48 3.31 8.50 -3.17
N LEU A 49 3.01 7.88 -2.02
CA LEU A 49 1.97 8.36 -1.10
C LEU A 49 2.27 9.77 -0.60
N VAL A 50 3.52 10.05 -0.22
CA VAL A 50 3.97 11.39 0.20
C VAL A 50 3.78 12.41 -0.92
N ASN A 51 4.06 12.05 -2.18
CA ASN A 51 3.82 12.95 -3.31
C ASN A 51 2.33 13.26 -3.49
N VAL A 52 1.46 12.26 -3.36
CA VAL A 52 -0.01 12.49 -3.41
C VAL A 52 -0.46 13.42 -2.29
N ILE A 53 0.02 13.20 -1.06
CA ILE A 53 -0.27 14.06 0.10
C ILE A 53 0.19 15.49 -0.16
N ALA A 54 1.38 15.70 -0.71
CA ALA A 54 1.91 17.04 -1.01
C ALA A 54 1.06 17.80 -2.03
N GLU A 55 0.70 17.14 -3.14
CA GLU A 55 -0.16 17.76 -4.16
C GLU A 55 -1.57 18.03 -3.66
N LEU A 56 -2.15 17.10 -2.91
CA LEU A 56 -3.47 17.29 -2.32
C LEU A 56 -3.48 18.39 -1.25
N SER A 57 -2.39 18.53 -0.49
CA SER A 57 -2.19 19.65 0.44
C SER A 57 -2.14 20.99 -0.28
N SER A 58 -1.43 21.05 -1.40
CA SER A 58 -1.36 22.24 -2.26
C SER A 58 -2.74 22.60 -2.81
N PHE A 59 -3.50 21.61 -3.26
CA PHE A 59 -4.89 21.80 -3.71
C PHE A 59 -5.78 22.32 -2.57
N ALA A 60 -5.71 21.73 -1.38
CA ALA A 60 -6.48 22.15 -0.22
C ALA A 60 -6.18 23.61 0.17
N MET A 61 -4.92 24.00 0.18
CA MET A 61 -4.50 25.38 0.47
C MET A 61 -4.96 26.37 -0.61
N LYS A 62 -4.89 25.98 -1.88
CA LYS A 62 -5.35 26.82 -3.00
C LYS A 62 -6.83 27.18 -2.90
N TYR A 63 -7.65 26.25 -2.45
CA TYR A 63 -9.11 26.39 -2.39
C TYR A 63 -9.68 26.47 -0.96
N LYS A 64 -8.85 26.83 0.02
CA LYS A 64 -9.23 26.92 1.45
C LYS A 64 -10.37 27.92 1.69
N ASP A 65 -10.45 28.96 0.88
CA ASP A 65 -11.41 30.06 1.02
C ASP A 65 -12.56 30.00 -0.02
N LEU A 66 -12.63 28.94 -0.83
CA LEU A 66 -13.70 28.77 -1.82
C LEU A 66 -14.90 28.08 -1.18
N PRO A 67 -16.00 28.81 -0.88
CA PRO A 67 -17.20 28.23 -0.28
C PRO A 67 -17.84 27.21 -1.24
N THR A 68 -18.36 26.14 -0.68
CA THR A 68 -19.10 25.12 -1.40
C THR A 68 -20.21 24.53 -0.53
N LEU A 69 -21.19 23.92 -1.15
CA LEU A 69 -22.25 23.20 -0.47
C LEU A 69 -21.71 21.88 0.06
N ALA A 70 -21.84 21.64 1.37
CA ALA A 70 -21.57 20.32 1.95
C ALA A 70 -22.81 19.43 1.87
N PHE A 71 -22.56 18.14 1.78
CA PHE A 71 -23.59 17.10 1.72
C PHE A 71 -23.44 16.12 2.87
N THR A 72 -24.56 15.80 3.50
CA THR A 72 -24.72 14.63 4.35
C THR A 72 -25.80 13.75 3.77
N HIS A 73 -25.60 12.43 3.71
CA HIS A 73 -26.52 11.51 3.00
C HIS A 73 -26.76 11.91 1.52
N PHE A 74 -25.80 12.61 0.93
CA PHE A 74 -25.86 13.23 -0.38
C PHE A 74 -27.01 14.24 -0.52
N GLN A 75 -27.49 14.81 0.60
CA GLN A 75 -28.44 15.92 0.65
C GLN A 75 -27.71 17.19 1.07
N PRO A 76 -28.16 18.38 0.57
CA PRO A 76 -27.64 19.67 1.00
C PRO A 76 -27.70 19.82 2.52
N ALA A 77 -26.60 20.22 3.15
CA ALA A 77 -26.51 20.41 4.58
C ALA A 77 -26.14 21.84 4.95
N GLN A 78 -24.85 22.12 5.10
CA GLN A 78 -24.32 23.44 5.46
C GLN A 78 -23.20 23.85 4.52
N PRO A 79 -22.81 25.14 4.48
CA PRO A 79 -21.62 25.57 3.75
C PRO A 79 -20.34 24.97 4.34
N THR A 80 -19.42 24.66 3.46
CA THR A 80 -18.02 24.32 3.80
C THR A 80 -17.11 25.02 2.79
N THR A 81 -15.84 24.63 2.68
CA THR A 81 -14.96 25.05 1.59
C THR A 81 -14.44 23.85 0.80
N VAL A 82 -14.08 24.10 -0.45
CA VAL A 82 -13.44 23.07 -1.29
C VAL A 82 -12.15 22.56 -0.64
N GLY A 83 -11.34 23.49 -0.09
CA GLY A 83 -10.12 23.10 0.63
C GLY A 83 -10.41 22.28 1.88
N LYS A 84 -11.44 22.63 2.68
CA LYS A 84 -11.83 21.82 3.84
C LYS A 84 -12.28 20.42 3.43
N ARG A 85 -13.01 20.27 2.33
CA ARG A 85 -13.37 18.94 1.80
C ARG A 85 -12.12 18.13 1.46
N ALA A 86 -11.12 18.74 0.83
CA ALA A 86 -9.86 18.06 0.49
C ALA A 86 -9.08 17.62 1.74
N THR A 87 -9.21 18.31 2.87
CA THR A 87 -8.55 17.85 4.12
C THR A 87 -9.13 16.54 4.67
N LEU A 88 -10.33 16.14 4.30
CA LEU A 88 -10.88 14.84 4.66
C LEU A 88 -10.09 13.72 3.94
N TRP A 89 -9.82 13.89 2.65
CA TRP A 89 -9.00 12.94 1.88
C TRP A 89 -7.55 12.91 2.38
N LEU A 90 -6.99 14.10 2.72
CA LEU A 90 -5.65 14.21 3.31
C LEU A 90 -5.54 13.48 4.63
N HIS A 91 -6.53 13.61 5.50
CA HIS A 91 -6.49 12.97 6.81
C HIS A 91 -6.45 11.45 6.69
N ASP A 92 -7.26 10.87 5.80
CA ASP A 92 -7.24 9.43 5.54
C ASP A 92 -5.85 8.97 5.06
N LEU A 93 -5.23 9.70 4.11
CA LEU A 93 -3.87 9.38 3.63
C LEU A 93 -2.79 9.57 4.70
N MET A 94 -2.96 10.49 5.65
CA MET A 94 -2.03 10.64 6.77
C MET A 94 -2.09 9.46 7.72
N LEU A 95 -3.27 8.92 8.00
CA LEU A 95 -3.43 7.68 8.77
C LEU A 95 -2.75 6.50 8.06
N ASP A 96 -2.96 6.39 6.73
CA ASP A 96 -2.28 5.36 5.93
C ASP A 96 -0.75 5.49 5.97
N LEU A 97 -0.21 6.72 5.97
CA LEU A 97 1.22 6.96 6.05
C LEU A 97 1.78 6.54 7.42
N GLU A 98 1.06 6.82 8.50
CA GLU A 98 1.45 6.38 9.86
C GLU A 98 1.51 4.85 9.95
N ASP A 99 0.50 4.16 9.44
CA ASP A 99 0.46 2.69 9.41
C ASP A 99 1.58 2.11 8.53
N LEU A 100 1.83 2.71 7.38
CA LEU A 100 2.90 2.30 6.46
C LEU A 100 4.28 2.47 7.09
N ASP A 101 4.54 3.60 7.73
CA ASP A 101 5.80 3.87 8.43
C ASP A 101 6.01 2.90 9.60
N TYR A 102 4.95 2.59 10.33
CA TYR A 102 5.00 1.58 11.37
C TYR A 102 5.36 0.20 10.81
N VAL A 103 4.73 -0.24 9.72
CA VAL A 103 5.04 -1.54 9.12
C VAL A 103 6.48 -1.57 8.63
N ILE A 104 6.96 -0.56 7.92
CA ILE A 104 8.35 -0.46 7.44
C ILE A 104 9.33 -0.58 8.63
N SER A 105 9.07 0.13 9.73
CA SER A 105 9.94 0.12 10.92
C SER A 105 10.01 -1.21 11.64
N THR A 106 9.03 -2.09 11.43
CA THR A 106 8.95 -3.41 12.07
C THR A 106 9.42 -4.57 11.21
N MET A 107 9.80 -4.31 9.95
CA MET A 107 10.32 -5.35 9.05
C MET A 107 11.67 -5.87 9.54
N LYS A 108 11.78 -7.19 9.64
CA LYS A 108 12.99 -7.89 10.08
C LYS A 108 13.27 -9.07 9.18
N LEU A 109 14.53 -9.44 9.02
CA LEU A 109 14.90 -10.63 8.25
C LEU A 109 14.48 -11.93 9.00
N LEU A 110 14.32 -13.01 8.26
CA LEU A 110 14.24 -14.34 8.85
C LEU A 110 15.54 -14.69 9.58
N GLY A 111 16.68 -14.32 8.99
CA GLY A 111 17.98 -14.80 9.40
C GLY A 111 18.28 -16.21 8.86
N SER A 112 19.13 -16.96 9.54
CA SER A 112 19.46 -18.33 9.18
C SER A 112 19.09 -19.28 10.33
N LYS A 113 17.85 -19.77 10.31
CA LYS A 113 17.26 -20.55 11.41
C LYS A 113 17.37 -22.08 11.21
N GLY A 114 17.70 -22.53 10.01
CA GLY A 114 17.70 -23.97 9.67
C GLY A 114 16.32 -24.53 9.37
N THR A 115 16.21 -25.86 9.32
CA THR A 115 15.00 -26.56 8.86
C THR A 115 13.78 -26.38 9.75
N THR A 116 13.98 -26.18 11.04
CA THR A 116 12.91 -26.13 12.05
C THR A 116 12.96 -24.86 12.92
N GLY A 117 13.83 -23.93 12.62
CA GLY A 117 13.99 -22.70 13.40
C GLY A 117 14.90 -22.82 14.62
N THR A 118 15.57 -23.96 14.81
CA THR A 118 16.38 -24.25 16.00
C THR A 118 17.86 -23.94 15.85
N GLN A 119 18.35 -23.73 14.66
CA GLN A 119 19.78 -23.59 14.32
C GLN A 119 20.64 -24.81 14.68
N ALA A 120 20.03 -25.98 14.87
CA ALA A 120 20.73 -27.19 15.31
C ALA A 120 21.88 -27.63 14.37
N SER A 121 21.67 -27.49 13.05
CA SER A 121 22.70 -27.76 12.05
C SER A 121 23.94 -26.88 12.20
N PHE A 122 23.75 -25.61 12.58
CA PHE A 122 24.87 -24.71 12.84
C PHE A 122 25.56 -25.04 14.16
N LEU A 123 24.81 -25.49 15.17
CA LEU A 123 25.42 -25.90 16.43
C LEU A 123 26.37 -27.07 16.22
N GLU A 124 26.00 -28.05 15.41
CA GLU A 124 26.84 -29.15 15.02
C GLU A 124 28.06 -28.66 14.20
N LEU A 125 27.83 -27.82 13.19
CA LEU A 125 28.88 -27.26 12.34
C LEU A 125 29.96 -26.50 13.15
N PHE A 126 29.56 -25.82 14.23
CA PHE A 126 30.45 -25.04 15.09
C PHE A 126 30.83 -25.79 16.37
N ASN A 127 30.75 -27.14 16.38
CA ASN A 127 31.16 -27.98 17.49
C ASN A 127 30.58 -27.59 18.87
N GLY A 128 29.32 -27.15 18.90
CA GLY A 128 28.62 -26.76 20.12
C GLY A 128 28.88 -25.34 20.61
N ASP A 129 29.52 -24.48 19.83
CA ASP A 129 29.77 -23.09 20.19
C ASP A 129 28.50 -22.24 20.09
N HIS A 130 27.71 -22.21 21.16
CA HIS A 130 26.49 -21.43 21.28
C HIS A 130 26.71 -19.92 21.12
N GLU A 131 27.85 -19.39 21.55
CA GLU A 131 28.14 -17.97 21.50
C GLU A 131 28.29 -17.49 20.02
N THR A 132 28.99 -18.28 19.22
CA THR A 132 29.11 -17.99 17.77
C THR A 132 27.76 -18.07 17.06
N ILE A 133 26.92 -19.06 17.40
CA ILE A 133 25.62 -19.27 16.78
C ILE A 133 24.65 -18.12 17.10
N ARG A 134 24.62 -17.64 18.34
CA ARG A 134 23.79 -16.48 18.74
C ARG A 134 24.11 -15.21 17.94
N LYS A 135 25.31 -15.09 17.38
CA LYS A 135 25.75 -13.95 16.59
C LYS A 135 25.41 -14.05 15.10
N ILE A 136 25.01 -15.24 14.60
CA ILE A 136 24.78 -15.45 13.14
C ILE A 136 23.71 -14.50 12.62
N ASP A 137 22.56 -14.46 13.23
CA ASP A 137 21.44 -13.62 12.75
C ASP A 137 21.77 -12.12 12.80
N GLY A 138 22.46 -11.67 13.85
CA GLY A 138 22.92 -10.28 13.93
C GLY A 138 23.88 -9.90 12.77
N LYS A 139 24.82 -10.80 12.44
CA LYS A 139 25.73 -10.60 11.30
C LYS A 139 25.02 -10.63 9.95
N ILE A 140 23.98 -11.46 9.81
CA ILE A 140 23.16 -11.48 8.59
C ILE A 140 22.40 -10.17 8.45
N ALA A 141 21.74 -9.72 9.51
CA ALA A 141 21.00 -8.45 9.50
C ALA A 141 21.92 -7.28 9.14
N GLU A 142 23.07 -7.14 9.80
CA GLU A 142 24.06 -6.11 9.53
C GLU A 142 24.53 -6.11 8.05
N LYS A 143 24.89 -7.28 7.53
CA LYS A 143 25.35 -7.42 6.13
C LYS A 143 24.26 -7.09 5.10
N MET A 144 22.99 -7.26 5.44
CA MET A 144 21.86 -7.00 4.55
C MET A 144 21.19 -5.64 4.82
N GLY A 145 21.75 -4.83 5.74
CA GLY A 145 21.26 -3.46 6.03
C GLY A 145 19.96 -3.44 6.83
N PHE A 146 19.73 -4.44 7.67
CA PHE A 146 18.58 -4.52 8.59
C PHE A 146 19.03 -4.44 10.04
N ASP A 147 18.16 -3.91 10.90
CA ASP A 147 18.47 -3.76 12.33
C ASP A 147 18.49 -5.11 13.07
N ALA A 148 17.67 -6.08 12.64
CA ALA A 148 17.54 -7.37 13.31
C ALA A 148 16.91 -8.46 12.43
N CYS A 149 17.02 -9.71 12.92
CA CYS A 149 16.19 -10.83 12.47
C CYS A 149 15.04 -11.08 13.45
N TYR A 150 13.97 -11.75 12.99
CA TYR A 150 12.92 -12.21 13.88
C TYR A 150 13.49 -13.19 14.92
N PRO A 151 13.21 -13.00 16.21
CA PRO A 151 13.81 -13.80 17.27
C PRO A 151 13.26 -15.23 17.28
N VAL A 152 12.05 -15.43 16.80
CA VAL A 152 11.35 -16.72 16.75
C VAL A 152 10.79 -16.97 15.37
N SER A 153 11.06 -18.15 14.82
CA SER A 153 10.49 -18.63 13.57
C SER A 153 10.50 -20.17 13.54
N GLY A 154 9.73 -20.75 12.62
CA GLY A 154 9.98 -22.10 12.15
C GLY A 154 11.03 -22.10 11.05
N GLN A 155 10.82 -22.85 9.99
CA GLN A 155 11.65 -22.78 8.78
C GLN A 155 11.49 -21.43 8.04
N THR A 156 10.33 -20.79 8.20
CA THR A 156 9.95 -19.53 7.57
C THR A 156 9.69 -18.45 8.62
N TYR A 157 9.70 -17.16 8.22
CA TYR A 157 9.10 -16.12 9.05
C TYR A 157 7.57 -16.33 9.13
N SER A 158 6.94 -15.77 10.15
CA SER A 158 5.48 -15.85 10.30
C SER A 158 4.76 -15.23 9.10
N ARG A 159 3.92 -15.98 8.41
CA ARG A 159 3.13 -15.48 7.27
C ARG A 159 2.14 -14.36 7.64
N LYS A 160 1.97 -14.07 8.93
CA LYS A 160 1.30 -12.86 9.38
C LYS A 160 2.00 -11.57 8.92
N ILE A 161 3.28 -11.63 8.58
CA ILE A 161 4.01 -10.48 8.04
C ILE A 161 3.46 -10.11 6.66
N ASP A 162 3.26 -11.09 5.79
CA ASP A 162 2.65 -10.87 4.46
C ASP A 162 1.24 -10.27 4.60
N SER A 163 0.45 -10.80 5.55
CA SER A 163 -0.89 -10.25 5.86
C SER A 163 -0.83 -8.80 6.35
N ARG A 164 0.13 -8.45 7.21
CA ARG A 164 0.32 -7.06 7.66
C ARG A 164 0.68 -6.12 6.52
N VAL A 165 1.56 -6.56 5.62
CA VAL A 165 1.96 -5.79 4.44
C VAL A 165 0.76 -5.54 3.53
N LEU A 166 0.00 -6.58 3.18
CA LEU A 166 -1.18 -6.41 2.32
C LEU A 166 -2.29 -5.57 3.00
N ASN A 167 -2.45 -5.64 4.32
CA ASN A 167 -3.42 -4.81 5.04
C ASN A 167 -3.09 -3.32 4.96
N VAL A 168 -1.81 -2.95 5.04
CA VAL A 168 -1.39 -1.55 4.86
C VAL A 168 -1.64 -1.07 3.43
N LEU A 169 -1.37 -1.90 2.42
CA LEU A 169 -1.73 -1.58 1.04
C LEU A 169 -3.24 -1.41 0.86
N SER A 170 -4.01 -2.24 1.55
CA SER A 170 -5.48 -2.14 1.55
C SER A 170 -5.99 -0.85 2.20
N GLY A 171 -5.34 -0.35 3.25
CA GLY A 171 -5.65 0.96 3.85
C GLY A 171 -5.55 2.07 2.81
N ILE A 172 -4.42 2.15 2.12
CA ILE A 172 -4.20 3.12 1.03
C ILE A 172 -5.26 2.97 -0.08
N ALA A 173 -5.61 1.73 -0.43
CA ALA A 173 -6.64 1.45 -1.42
C ALA A 173 -8.02 1.96 -0.98
N GLN A 174 -8.39 1.83 0.31
CA GLN A 174 -9.64 2.33 0.86
C GLN A 174 -9.72 3.86 0.73
N SER A 175 -8.68 4.57 1.11
CA SER A 175 -8.58 6.03 0.99
C SER A 175 -8.67 6.49 -0.46
N ALA A 176 -7.96 5.82 -1.37
CA ALA A 176 -8.01 6.10 -2.80
C ALA A 176 -9.41 5.83 -3.41
N HIS A 177 -10.07 4.75 -2.98
CA HIS A 177 -11.44 4.44 -3.41
C HIS A 177 -12.41 5.53 -2.98
N LYS A 178 -12.34 5.96 -1.70
CA LYS A 178 -13.18 7.03 -1.18
C LYS A 178 -12.99 8.34 -1.96
N PHE A 179 -11.74 8.78 -2.16
CA PHE A 179 -11.42 9.93 -2.98
C PHE A 179 -12.01 9.82 -4.38
N SER A 180 -11.84 8.68 -5.05
CA SER A 180 -12.32 8.47 -6.41
C SER A 180 -13.85 8.55 -6.51
N ASN A 181 -14.57 8.06 -5.51
CA ASN A 181 -16.02 8.20 -5.44
C ASN A 181 -16.44 9.66 -5.30
N ASP A 182 -15.80 10.41 -4.41
CA ASP A 182 -16.10 11.83 -4.22
C ASP A 182 -15.84 12.64 -5.51
N ILE A 183 -14.74 12.38 -6.23
CA ILE A 183 -14.48 13.03 -7.53
C ILE A 183 -15.55 12.69 -8.56
N ARG A 184 -15.99 11.44 -8.64
CA ARG A 184 -17.06 11.04 -9.57
C ARG A 184 -18.38 11.75 -9.26
N LEU A 185 -18.73 11.89 -7.99
CA LEU A 185 -19.92 12.66 -7.57
C LEU A 185 -19.77 14.16 -7.85
N LEU A 186 -18.62 14.75 -7.58
CA LEU A 186 -18.33 16.15 -7.87
C LEU A 186 -18.32 16.45 -9.37
N GLN A 187 -17.85 15.51 -10.18
CA GLN A 187 -17.90 15.62 -11.65
C GLN A 187 -19.33 15.50 -12.18
N HIS A 188 -20.17 14.66 -11.58
CA HIS A 188 -21.60 14.61 -11.87
C HIS A 188 -22.27 15.97 -11.60
N LEU A 189 -21.92 16.61 -10.47
CA LEU A 189 -22.39 17.95 -10.12
C LEU A 189 -21.76 19.05 -10.98
N LYS A 190 -20.77 18.75 -11.82
CA LYS A 190 -20.00 19.71 -12.63
C LYS A 190 -19.26 20.75 -11.79
N GLU A 191 -18.93 20.42 -10.56
CA GLU A 191 -18.21 21.29 -9.63
C GLU A 191 -16.71 21.12 -9.72
N ILE A 192 -16.25 19.86 -9.77
CA ILE A 192 -14.84 19.49 -9.90
C ILE A 192 -14.75 18.30 -10.85
N GLU A 193 -13.81 18.35 -11.79
CA GLU A 193 -13.56 17.27 -12.76
C GLU A 193 -12.12 16.78 -12.67
N GLU A 194 -11.91 15.47 -12.93
CA GLU A 194 -10.58 14.96 -13.18
C GLU A 194 -9.98 15.54 -14.48
N PRO A 195 -8.65 15.56 -14.65
CA PRO A 195 -8.03 16.12 -15.84
C PRO A 195 -8.47 15.37 -17.11
N PHE A 196 -8.65 16.16 -18.18
CA PHE A 196 -9.01 15.63 -19.48
C PHE A 196 -7.97 16.04 -20.51
N GLU A 197 -7.26 15.07 -21.08
CA GLU A 197 -6.18 15.30 -22.02
C GLU A 197 -6.70 15.83 -23.38
N LYS A 198 -5.88 16.64 -24.05
CA LYS A 198 -6.24 17.27 -25.33
C LYS A 198 -6.69 16.27 -26.42
N HIS A 199 -6.14 15.07 -26.39
CA HIS A 199 -6.45 14.00 -27.35
C HIS A 199 -7.22 12.82 -26.73
N GLN A 200 -7.71 12.99 -25.50
CA GLN A 200 -8.49 11.96 -24.82
C GLN A 200 -9.89 11.90 -25.40
N ILE A 201 -10.40 10.67 -25.61
CA ILE A 201 -11.78 10.42 -25.99
C ILE A 201 -12.57 10.06 -24.73
N GLY A 202 -13.51 10.91 -24.32
CA GLY A 202 -14.33 10.69 -23.13
C GLY A 202 -15.49 9.71 -23.36
N SER A 203 -15.97 9.63 -24.62
CA SER A 203 -17.06 8.74 -25.03
C SER A 203 -16.96 8.48 -26.51
N SER A 204 -17.18 7.23 -26.93
CA SER A 204 -17.22 6.84 -28.35
C SER A 204 -18.45 7.35 -29.10
N ALA A 205 -19.54 7.66 -28.39
CA ALA A 205 -20.82 8.04 -28.97
C ALA A 205 -21.17 9.52 -28.82
N MET A 206 -20.67 10.17 -27.77
CA MET A 206 -21.03 11.57 -27.43
C MET A 206 -19.77 12.39 -27.16
N ALA A 207 -19.38 13.22 -28.09
CA ALA A 207 -18.11 13.98 -28.05
C ALA A 207 -18.00 14.95 -26.82
N TYR A 208 -19.13 15.44 -26.31
CA TYR A 208 -19.16 16.34 -25.15
C TYR A 208 -19.04 15.60 -23.79
N LYS A 209 -19.22 14.28 -23.77
CA LYS A 209 -19.27 13.47 -22.54
C LYS A 209 -17.87 13.20 -22.02
N ARG A 210 -17.58 13.67 -20.83
CA ARG A 210 -16.33 13.42 -20.11
C ARG A 210 -16.58 12.43 -18.98
N ASN A 211 -16.15 11.19 -19.17
CA ASN A 211 -16.27 10.16 -18.14
C ASN A 211 -15.06 10.25 -17.19
N PRO A 212 -15.26 10.08 -15.85
CA PRO A 212 -14.17 10.07 -14.88
C PRO A 212 -13.43 8.72 -14.87
N MET A 213 -12.82 8.37 -16.00
CA MET A 213 -12.27 7.03 -16.24
C MET A 213 -11.05 6.71 -15.35
N ARG A 214 -10.28 7.73 -14.94
CA ARG A 214 -9.15 7.55 -14.02
C ARG A 214 -9.65 7.22 -12.64
N SER A 215 -10.63 7.98 -12.14
CA SER A 215 -11.28 7.71 -10.85
C SER A 215 -12.01 6.37 -10.84
N GLU A 216 -12.65 5.96 -11.92
CA GLU A 216 -13.26 4.63 -12.07
C GLU A 216 -12.21 3.52 -12.00
N ARG A 217 -11.04 3.72 -12.61
CA ARG A 217 -9.93 2.76 -12.57
C ARG A 217 -9.31 2.66 -11.17
N ILE A 218 -9.14 3.80 -10.48
CA ILE A 218 -8.72 3.80 -9.06
C ILE A 218 -9.67 2.94 -8.23
N ALA A 219 -10.98 3.17 -8.32
CA ALA A 219 -11.97 2.40 -7.57
C ALA A 219 -11.92 0.89 -7.89
N SER A 220 -11.78 0.54 -9.16
CA SER A 220 -11.70 -0.86 -9.61
C SER A 220 -10.45 -1.57 -9.07
N LEU A 221 -9.28 -0.94 -9.18
CA LEU A 221 -8.02 -1.50 -8.65
C LEU A 221 -8.05 -1.55 -7.13
N ALA A 222 -8.63 -0.55 -6.46
CA ALA A 222 -8.76 -0.54 -5.00
C ALA A 222 -9.63 -1.72 -4.50
N ASN A 223 -10.72 -2.04 -5.18
CA ASN A 223 -11.52 -3.22 -4.86
C ASN A 223 -10.70 -4.51 -4.97
N TYR A 224 -9.83 -4.60 -5.98
CA TYR A 224 -8.94 -5.74 -6.14
C TYR A 224 -7.98 -5.87 -4.94
N VAL A 225 -7.27 -4.80 -4.58
CA VAL A 225 -6.32 -4.80 -3.45
C VAL A 225 -7.01 -5.15 -2.14
N MET A 226 -8.18 -4.57 -1.86
CA MET A 226 -8.94 -4.88 -0.66
C MET A 226 -9.35 -6.35 -0.59
N SER A 227 -9.77 -6.94 -1.71
CA SER A 227 -10.14 -8.35 -1.78
C SER A 227 -8.92 -9.27 -1.64
N ASP A 228 -7.78 -8.87 -2.16
CA ASP A 228 -6.54 -9.67 -2.14
C ASP A 228 -6.00 -9.87 -0.72
N THR A 229 -6.34 -9.04 0.25
CA THR A 229 -5.93 -9.20 1.66
C THR A 229 -6.39 -10.53 2.27
N MET A 230 -7.43 -11.14 1.73
CA MET A 230 -7.88 -12.46 2.18
C MET A 230 -6.87 -13.56 1.90
N ASN A 231 -6.10 -13.44 0.82
CA ASN A 231 -5.09 -14.43 0.45
C ASN A 231 -4.03 -14.63 1.54
N PRO A 232 -3.24 -13.61 1.93
CA PRO A 232 -2.23 -13.77 2.97
C PRO A 232 -2.83 -14.04 4.35
N ALA A 233 -4.05 -13.60 4.64
CA ALA A 233 -4.74 -13.93 5.88
C ALA A 233 -5.05 -15.43 5.97
N LEU A 234 -5.59 -16.03 4.90
CA LEU A 234 -5.83 -17.47 4.81
C LEU A 234 -4.52 -18.25 4.90
N VAL A 235 -3.51 -17.84 4.12
CA VAL A 235 -2.19 -18.49 4.15
C VAL A 235 -1.57 -18.48 5.57
N ALA A 236 -1.68 -17.35 6.28
CA ALA A 236 -1.17 -17.25 7.65
C ALA A 236 -1.90 -18.21 8.61
N SER A 237 -3.20 -18.44 8.41
CA SER A 237 -4.03 -19.28 9.26
C SER A 237 -3.89 -20.78 8.98
N THR A 238 -3.44 -21.17 7.80
CA THR A 238 -3.33 -22.56 7.37
C THR A 238 -1.91 -23.15 7.48
N GLN A 239 -0.94 -22.38 8.01
CA GLN A 239 0.40 -22.91 8.26
C GLN A 239 0.39 -23.99 9.36
N TRP A 240 1.13 -25.07 9.14
CA TRP A 240 1.25 -26.17 10.09
C TRP A 240 2.62 -26.20 10.72
N PHE A 241 2.68 -26.19 12.04
CA PHE A 241 3.92 -26.33 12.81
C PHE A 241 5.06 -25.44 12.27
N GLU A 242 6.19 -26.04 11.93
CA GLU A 242 7.39 -25.34 11.49
C GLU A 242 7.38 -25.02 9.99
N ARG A 243 6.56 -25.71 9.19
CA ARG A 243 6.46 -25.50 7.74
C ARG A 243 5.31 -26.27 7.09
N THR A 244 4.54 -25.57 6.26
CA THR A 244 3.76 -26.16 5.15
C THR A 244 4.09 -25.41 3.86
N LEU A 245 3.61 -25.89 2.71
CA LEU A 245 3.88 -25.27 1.41
C LEU A 245 2.67 -24.47 0.88
N ASP A 246 1.62 -24.29 1.66
CA ASP A 246 0.37 -23.62 1.28
C ASP A 246 0.59 -22.18 0.83
N ASP A 247 1.60 -21.51 1.37
CA ASP A 247 1.99 -20.16 1.03
C ASP A 247 2.63 -20.03 -0.35
N SER A 248 3.29 -21.06 -0.82
CA SER A 248 4.28 -20.99 -1.90
C SER A 248 3.72 -20.41 -3.21
N ALA A 249 2.61 -20.92 -3.70
CA ALA A 249 1.98 -20.40 -4.92
C ALA A 249 1.18 -19.12 -4.62
N ASN A 250 0.36 -19.12 -3.57
CA ASN A 250 -0.53 -18.03 -3.24
C ASN A 250 0.21 -16.70 -3.04
N LYS A 251 1.23 -16.66 -2.18
CA LYS A 251 1.96 -15.41 -1.89
C LYS A 251 2.72 -14.87 -3.10
N ARG A 252 3.15 -15.73 -4.04
CA ARG A 252 3.82 -15.30 -5.28
C ARG A 252 2.90 -14.61 -6.27
N LEU A 253 1.60 -14.73 -6.10
CA LEU A 253 0.57 -14.01 -6.84
C LEU A 253 0.10 -12.79 -6.03
N SER A 254 -0.44 -13.02 -4.85
CA SER A 254 -1.11 -12.00 -4.04
C SER A 254 -0.17 -10.84 -3.66
N VAL A 255 1.03 -11.12 -3.17
CA VAL A 255 1.93 -10.05 -2.71
C VAL A 255 2.40 -9.16 -3.87
N PRO A 256 2.96 -9.67 -4.98
CA PRO A 256 3.36 -8.82 -6.10
C PRO A 256 2.18 -8.07 -6.74
N GLU A 257 1.04 -8.72 -6.92
CA GLU A 257 -0.13 -8.10 -7.53
C GLU A 257 -0.70 -6.98 -6.66
N GLY A 258 -0.71 -7.15 -5.33
CA GLY A 258 -1.08 -6.10 -4.39
C GLY A 258 -0.19 -4.86 -4.52
N PHE A 259 1.12 -5.02 -4.60
CA PHE A 259 2.06 -3.92 -4.81
C PHE A 259 1.91 -3.26 -6.18
N LEU A 260 1.80 -4.03 -7.26
CA LEU A 260 1.61 -3.49 -8.61
C LEU A 260 0.30 -2.70 -8.73
N ALA A 261 -0.77 -3.18 -8.11
CA ALA A 261 -2.05 -2.50 -8.13
C ALA A 261 -1.99 -1.17 -7.33
N ILE A 262 -1.37 -1.15 -6.15
CA ILE A 262 -1.19 0.08 -5.36
C ILE A 262 -0.29 1.07 -6.08
N ASP A 263 0.77 0.62 -6.71
CA ASP A 263 1.66 1.46 -7.52
C ASP A 263 0.87 2.20 -8.61
N GLY A 264 0.06 1.46 -9.36
CA GLY A 264 -0.83 2.02 -10.39
C GLY A 264 -1.92 2.95 -9.82
N ILE A 265 -2.48 2.64 -8.65
CA ILE A 265 -3.46 3.50 -7.96
C ILE A 265 -2.82 4.84 -7.59
N LEU A 266 -1.63 4.84 -7.00
CA LEU A 266 -0.97 6.07 -6.57
C LEU A 266 -0.54 6.95 -7.74
N ASP A 267 -0.11 6.36 -8.86
CA ASP A 267 0.18 7.12 -10.08
C ASP A 267 -1.09 7.77 -10.66
N LEU A 268 -2.20 7.05 -10.68
CA LEU A 268 -3.49 7.61 -11.11
C LEU A 268 -3.99 8.68 -10.15
N TYR A 269 -3.84 8.45 -8.85
CA TYR A 269 -4.27 9.40 -7.82
C TYR A 269 -3.49 10.72 -7.97
N LEU A 270 -2.17 10.65 -8.06
CA LEU A 270 -1.32 11.82 -8.28
C LEU A 270 -1.71 12.58 -9.55
N ASN A 271 -1.90 11.86 -10.66
CA ASN A 271 -2.31 12.45 -11.93
C ASN A 271 -3.68 13.15 -11.84
N VAL A 272 -4.63 12.55 -11.11
CA VAL A 272 -5.96 13.18 -10.94
C VAL A 272 -5.83 14.43 -10.08
N VAL A 273 -5.12 14.38 -8.96
CA VAL A 273 -4.99 15.53 -8.03
C VAL A 273 -4.28 16.72 -8.70
N ASP A 274 -3.16 16.46 -9.38
CA ASP A 274 -2.39 17.50 -10.08
C ASP A 274 -3.21 18.23 -11.15
N GLY A 275 -4.13 17.51 -11.78
CA GLY A 275 -4.94 18.02 -12.88
C GLY A 275 -6.39 18.39 -12.54
N LEU A 276 -6.82 18.39 -11.27
CA LEU A 276 -8.20 18.71 -10.91
C LEU A 276 -8.67 20.07 -11.43
N VAL A 277 -9.79 20.09 -12.15
CA VAL A 277 -10.42 21.31 -12.67
C VAL A 277 -11.58 21.67 -11.77
N VAL A 278 -11.54 22.87 -11.19
CA VAL A 278 -12.59 23.40 -10.31
C VAL A 278 -13.39 24.48 -11.03
N TYR A 279 -14.71 24.46 -10.91
CA TYR A 279 -15.64 25.42 -11.52
C TYR A 279 -16.30 26.31 -10.46
N PRO A 280 -15.66 27.41 -9.99
CA PRO A 280 -16.15 28.22 -8.88
C PRO A 280 -17.56 28.79 -9.10
N LYS A 281 -17.89 29.19 -10.33
CA LYS A 281 -19.22 29.74 -10.65
C LYS A 281 -20.34 28.71 -10.57
N VAL A 282 -20.05 27.44 -10.89
CA VAL A 282 -21.03 26.34 -10.73
C VAL A 282 -21.24 26.06 -9.26
N ILE A 283 -20.14 26.00 -8.50
CA ILE A 283 -20.16 25.79 -7.04
C ILE A 283 -20.99 26.90 -6.36
N GLU A 284 -20.73 28.18 -6.70
CA GLU A 284 -21.47 29.31 -6.19
C GLU A 284 -22.97 29.21 -6.51
N ALA A 285 -23.32 28.88 -7.76
CA ALA A 285 -24.71 28.74 -8.18
C ALA A 285 -25.44 27.63 -7.40
N HIS A 286 -24.79 26.52 -7.11
CA HIS A 286 -25.35 25.43 -6.29
C HIS A 286 -25.55 25.88 -4.84
N LEU A 287 -24.53 26.50 -4.25
CA LEU A 287 -24.59 27.00 -2.88
C LEU A 287 -25.73 28.00 -2.70
N MET A 288 -25.85 28.97 -3.62
CA MET A 288 -26.83 30.06 -3.53
C MET A 288 -28.29 29.56 -3.65
N ARG A 289 -28.55 28.44 -4.32
CA ARG A 289 -29.90 27.85 -4.38
C ARG A 289 -30.37 27.33 -3.02
N GLU A 290 -29.47 26.79 -2.22
CA GLU A 290 -29.77 26.14 -0.96
C GLU A 290 -29.56 27.07 0.25
N LEU A 291 -28.76 28.13 0.08
CA LEU A 291 -28.36 29.04 1.16
C LEU A 291 -29.52 29.64 1.96
N PRO A 292 -30.66 30.03 1.34
CA PRO A 292 -31.81 30.57 2.10
C PRO A 292 -32.38 29.58 3.14
N PHE A 293 -32.26 28.27 2.89
CA PHE A 293 -32.78 27.22 3.78
C PHE A 293 -31.80 26.86 4.90
N MET A 294 -30.52 27.20 4.76
CA MET A 294 -29.47 26.84 5.73
C MET A 294 -29.54 27.65 7.03
N ALA A 295 -30.26 28.77 7.05
CA ALA A 295 -30.50 29.57 8.25
C ALA A 295 -31.45 28.93 9.24
N THR A 296 -32.14 27.85 8.87
CA THR A 296 -33.16 27.23 9.73
C THR A 296 -32.62 26.74 11.06
N GLU A 297 -31.35 26.23 11.10
CA GLU A 297 -30.72 25.82 12.36
C GLU A 297 -30.50 27.02 13.29
N ASN A 298 -30.02 28.15 12.78
CA ASN A 298 -29.83 29.38 13.56
C ASN A 298 -31.14 29.89 14.08
N ILE A 299 -32.19 29.86 13.24
CA ILE A 299 -33.54 30.29 13.63
C ILE A 299 -34.13 29.42 14.74
N MET A 300 -33.80 28.13 14.76
CA MET A 300 -34.28 27.21 15.82
C MET A 300 -33.49 27.34 17.12
N MET A 301 -32.30 27.89 17.09
CA MET A 301 -31.45 28.13 18.28
C MET A 301 -31.78 29.46 18.96
N ASP A 302 -32.34 30.42 18.23
CA ASP A 302 -32.86 31.71 18.78
C ASP A 302 -34.25 31.54 19.42
#